data_481b1e1cdef77b53fb19f0915bbc7ced
#
_entry.id   481b1e1cdef77b53fb19f0915bbc7ced
#
_cell.length_a   1.000
_cell.length_b   1.000
_cell.length_c   1.000
_cell.angle_alpha   90.00
_cell.angle_beta   90.00
_cell.angle_gamma   90.00
#
_symmetry.space_group_name_H-M   'P 1'
#
loop_
_entity.id
_entity.type
_entity.pdbx_description
1 polymer ?
#
loop_
_entity_poly.entity_id
_entity_poly.type
_entity_poly.pdbx_seq_one_letter_code
_entity_poly.pdbx_strand_id
1 'polypeptide(L)'
;MTPSAEPLVVKVGGSLFDRVASLLGIFLEAGRPVLIVPGGGMFADLVRDLGVSGTPAHWMAVAGMEQFGWYIASHGVQPVSSIAPPEGVEVLLPYSVLRETDPLPHTWDVTSDTIAAWVAQRLKTDLLLLKSVDGIQRRGRLLPAVHDPSLACDEVDPLFLPFVFEHGLRARVINGRDDDRVRRALSGKSVIGTLIDPRF
;
A
#
# COMPACT_ATOMS: atom_id res chain seq x y z
N MET A 1 5.18 -24.02 19.34
CA MET A 1 4.85 -23.28 18.09
C MET A 1 4.42 -21.88 18.52
N THR A 2 5.24 -20.87 18.24
CA THR A 2 4.83 -19.48 18.37
C THR A 2 3.62 -19.27 17.47
N PRO A 3 2.53 -18.59 17.92
CA PRO A 3 1.43 -18.28 17.04
C PRO A 3 1.98 -17.54 15.82
N SER A 4 1.66 -18.04 14.63
CA SER A 4 1.99 -17.36 13.38
C SER A 4 1.48 -15.92 13.48
N ALA A 5 2.36 -14.94 13.28
CA ALA A 5 1.93 -13.56 13.28
C ALA A 5 0.85 -13.38 12.21
N GLU A 6 -0.20 -12.61 12.52
CA GLU A 6 -1.28 -12.35 11.56
C GLU A 6 -0.71 -11.74 10.27
N PRO A 7 -1.21 -12.14 9.09
CA PRO A 7 -0.76 -11.58 7.82
C PRO A 7 -0.97 -10.07 7.79
N LEU A 8 -0.18 -9.39 6.97
CA LEU A 8 -0.24 -7.93 6.79
C LEU A 8 -0.20 -7.59 5.30
N VAL A 9 -1.06 -6.67 4.88
CA VAL A 9 -0.89 -6.02 3.58
C VAL A 9 0.04 -4.82 3.73
N VAL A 10 1.09 -4.78 2.93
CA VAL A 10 2.07 -3.68 2.91
C VAL A 10 2.07 -3.04 1.52
N LYS A 11 1.66 -1.79 1.43
CA LYS A 11 1.80 -1.03 0.20
C LYS A 11 3.18 -0.42 0.12
N VAL A 12 3.91 -0.73 -0.94
CA VAL A 12 5.22 -0.11 -1.23
C VAL A 12 5.04 0.97 -2.28
N GLY A 13 5.18 2.24 -1.88
CA GLY A 13 5.04 3.39 -2.79
C GLY A 13 6.12 3.41 -3.88
N GLY A 14 5.77 3.92 -5.07
CA GLY A 14 6.72 4.01 -6.17
C GLY A 14 7.93 4.92 -5.88
N SER A 15 7.77 5.90 -4.98
CA SER A 15 8.88 6.74 -4.49
C SER A 15 9.94 5.98 -3.67
N LEU A 16 9.69 4.69 -3.38
CA LEU A 16 10.60 3.79 -2.66
C LEU A 16 11.27 2.76 -3.59
N PHE A 17 11.26 3.00 -4.90
CA PHE A 17 11.84 2.10 -5.89
C PHE A 17 13.31 1.74 -5.58
N ASP A 18 14.09 2.72 -5.17
CA ASP A 18 15.49 2.57 -4.74
C ASP A 18 15.67 1.84 -3.40
N ARG A 19 14.58 1.59 -2.67
CA ARG A 19 14.58 0.96 -1.35
C ARG A 19 14.11 -0.49 -1.37
N VAL A 20 13.66 -1.01 -2.50
CA VAL A 20 13.02 -2.33 -2.61
C VAL A 20 13.88 -3.43 -1.97
N ALA A 21 15.15 -3.54 -2.34
CA ALA A 21 16.04 -4.59 -1.80
C ALA A 21 16.17 -4.52 -0.27
N SER A 22 16.34 -3.32 0.29
CA SER A 22 16.43 -3.10 1.75
C SER A 22 15.11 -3.45 2.45
N LEU A 23 13.97 -3.01 1.91
CA LEU A 23 12.65 -3.29 2.46
C LEU A 23 12.35 -4.79 2.47
N LEU A 24 12.68 -5.49 1.40
CA LEU A 24 12.49 -6.94 1.33
C LEU A 24 13.33 -7.68 2.37
N GLY A 25 14.58 -7.27 2.60
CA GLY A 25 15.40 -7.80 3.68
C GLY A 25 14.70 -7.66 5.04
N ILE A 26 14.13 -6.47 5.32
CA ILE A 26 13.40 -6.20 6.57
C ILE A 26 12.13 -7.06 6.68
N PHE A 27 11.38 -7.26 5.59
CA PHE A 27 10.16 -8.07 5.59
C PHE A 27 10.48 -9.54 5.87
N LEU A 28 11.54 -10.07 5.23
CA LEU A 28 12.00 -11.45 5.45
C LEU A 28 12.50 -11.67 6.88
N GLU A 29 13.28 -10.73 7.43
CA GLU A 29 13.76 -10.78 8.82
C GLU A 29 12.62 -10.73 9.84
N ALA A 30 11.51 -10.06 9.54
CA ALA A 30 10.37 -9.94 10.44
C ALA A 30 9.65 -11.27 10.71
N GLY A 31 9.79 -12.27 9.82
CA GLY A 31 9.15 -13.58 9.95
C GLY A 31 7.63 -13.56 9.96
N ARG A 32 7.03 -12.47 9.50
CA ARG A 32 5.58 -12.24 9.39
C ARG A 32 5.14 -12.43 7.94
N PRO A 33 4.02 -13.12 7.67
CA PRO A 33 3.46 -13.17 6.33
C PRO A 33 3.06 -11.77 5.83
N VAL A 34 3.54 -11.39 4.66
CA VAL A 34 3.33 -10.06 4.05
C VAL A 34 2.88 -10.20 2.61
N LEU A 35 1.73 -9.62 2.27
CA LEU A 35 1.36 -9.40 0.88
C LEU A 35 1.71 -7.95 0.49
N ILE A 36 2.68 -7.81 -0.40
CA ILE A 36 3.10 -6.52 -0.92
C ILE A 36 2.15 -6.09 -2.04
N VAL A 37 1.59 -4.88 -1.93
CA VAL A 37 0.87 -4.22 -3.01
C VAL A 37 1.81 -3.16 -3.60
N PRO A 38 2.23 -3.30 -4.87
CA PRO A 38 3.13 -2.33 -5.49
C PRO A 38 2.41 -1.03 -5.79
N GLY A 39 3.12 0.10 -5.70
CA GLY A 39 2.64 1.38 -6.22
C GLY A 39 2.82 1.46 -7.75
N GLY A 40 2.30 2.53 -8.36
CA GLY A 40 2.48 2.76 -9.79
C GLY A 40 3.87 3.32 -10.16
N GLY A 41 4.44 4.15 -9.26
CA GLY A 41 5.75 4.77 -9.45
C GLY A 41 5.92 5.48 -10.79
N MET A 42 7.13 5.46 -11.32
CA MET A 42 7.46 6.08 -12.60
C MET A 42 6.59 5.57 -13.77
N PHE A 43 6.06 4.36 -13.70
CA PHE A 43 5.20 3.81 -14.76
C PHE A 43 3.83 4.50 -14.77
N ALA A 44 3.24 4.77 -13.60
CA ALA A 44 1.99 5.52 -13.52
C ALA A 44 2.20 7.03 -13.76
N ASP A 45 3.36 7.57 -13.40
CA ASP A 45 3.71 8.96 -13.68
C ASP A 45 3.79 9.20 -15.19
N LEU A 46 4.36 8.27 -15.96
CA LEU A 46 4.33 8.33 -17.44
C LEU A 46 2.90 8.42 -17.99
N VAL A 47 1.94 7.68 -17.39
CA VAL A 47 0.54 7.76 -17.83
C VAL A 47 -0.06 9.14 -17.58
N ARG A 48 0.29 9.79 -16.46
CA ARG A 48 -0.12 11.18 -16.17
C ARG A 48 0.48 12.16 -17.17
N ASP A 49 1.77 12.02 -17.47
CA ASP A 49 2.51 12.88 -18.40
C ASP A 49 1.95 12.78 -19.83
N LEU A 50 1.43 11.63 -20.22
CA LEU A 50 0.74 11.44 -21.51
C LEU A 50 -0.65 12.11 -21.56
N GLY A 51 -1.16 12.65 -20.45
CA GLY A 51 -2.47 13.31 -20.38
C GLY A 51 -3.66 12.40 -20.61
N VAL A 52 -3.49 11.08 -20.45
CA VAL A 52 -4.58 10.10 -20.59
C VAL A 52 -5.48 10.16 -19.36
N SER A 53 -6.80 10.00 -19.55
CA SER A 53 -7.79 10.05 -18.48
C SER A 53 -8.84 8.92 -18.59
N GLY A 54 -9.62 8.73 -17.52
CA GLY A 54 -10.71 7.75 -17.47
C GLY A 54 -10.21 6.30 -17.53
N THR A 55 -11.03 5.42 -18.08
CA THR A 55 -10.77 3.97 -18.13
C THR A 55 -9.42 3.59 -18.75
N PRO A 56 -8.97 4.18 -19.87
CA PRO A 56 -7.64 3.90 -20.39
C PRO A 56 -6.51 4.24 -19.41
N ALA A 57 -6.56 5.40 -18.77
CA ALA A 57 -5.56 5.81 -17.79
C ALA A 57 -5.53 4.87 -16.58
N HIS A 58 -6.70 4.49 -16.08
CA HIS A 58 -6.83 3.53 -14.98
C HIS A 58 -6.10 2.22 -15.29
N TRP A 59 -6.41 1.57 -16.42
CA TRP A 59 -5.77 0.31 -16.77
C TRP A 59 -4.29 0.42 -17.11
N MET A 60 -3.86 1.53 -17.71
CA MET A 60 -2.44 1.80 -17.92
C MET A 60 -1.70 1.97 -16.57
N ALA A 61 -2.29 2.68 -15.61
CA ALA A 61 -1.69 2.86 -14.29
C ALA A 61 -1.63 1.54 -13.49
N VAL A 62 -2.67 0.70 -13.57
CA VAL A 62 -2.68 -0.65 -12.97
C VAL A 62 -1.62 -1.55 -13.64
N ALA A 63 -1.46 -1.48 -14.97
CA ALA A 63 -0.36 -2.16 -15.65
C ALA A 63 1.02 -1.64 -15.19
N GLY A 64 1.13 -0.37 -14.87
CA GLY A 64 2.32 0.21 -14.25
C GLY A 64 2.60 -0.36 -12.85
N MET A 65 1.57 -0.58 -12.04
CA MET A 65 1.71 -1.29 -10.77
C MET A 65 2.20 -2.73 -10.96
N GLU A 66 1.70 -3.42 -11.98
CA GLU A 66 2.14 -4.77 -12.35
C GLU A 66 3.63 -4.80 -12.71
N GLN A 67 4.11 -3.82 -13.50
CA GLN A 67 5.54 -3.71 -13.85
C GLN A 67 6.40 -3.51 -12.59
N PHE A 68 5.95 -2.66 -11.66
CA PHE A 68 6.66 -2.49 -10.40
C PHE A 68 6.59 -3.77 -9.54
N GLY A 69 5.48 -4.51 -9.57
CA GLY A 69 5.35 -5.82 -8.93
C GLY A 69 6.40 -6.82 -9.44
N TRP A 70 6.58 -6.90 -10.77
CA TRP A 70 7.63 -7.73 -11.37
C TRP A 70 9.05 -7.29 -10.98
N TYR A 71 9.28 -5.98 -10.89
CA TYR A 71 10.56 -5.47 -10.38
C TYR A 71 10.80 -5.92 -8.93
N ILE A 72 9.79 -5.83 -8.05
CA ILE A 72 9.89 -6.33 -6.67
C ILE A 72 10.17 -7.85 -6.67
N ALA A 73 9.47 -8.62 -7.49
CA ALA A 73 9.65 -10.06 -7.62
C ALA A 73 11.07 -10.45 -8.08
N SER A 74 11.70 -9.62 -8.92
CA SER A 74 13.08 -9.86 -9.37
C SER A 74 14.13 -9.88 -8.25
N HIS A 75 13.76 -9.41 -7.05
CA HIS A 75 14.59 -9.46 -5.85
C HIS A 75 14.35 -10.73 -5.00
N GLY A 76 13.66 -11.72 -5.54
CA GLY A 76 13.57 -13.07 -4.96
C GLY A 76 12.32 -13.35 -4.11
N VAL A 77 11.30 -12.48 -4.16
CA VAL A 77 9.99 -12.75 -3.53
C VAL A 77 9.01 -13.34 -4.55
N GLN A 78 8.10 -14.18 -4.07
CA GLN A 78 7.12 -14.87 -4.91
C GLN A 78 6.07 -13.89 -5.45
N PRO A 79 5.89 -13.77 -6.80
CA PRO A 79 4.77 -13.05 -7.37
C PRO A 79 3.50 -13.89 -7.31
N VAL A 80 2.36 -13.26 -6.97
CA VAL A 80 1.04 -13.89 -6.91
C VAL A 80 0.02 -13.05 -7.70
N SER A 81 -0.93 -13.70 -8.39
CA SER A 81 -1.97 -13.04 -9.19
C SER A 81 -3.37 -13.18 -8.57
N SER A 82 -3.46 -13.62 -7.32
CA SER A 82 -4.72 -13.74 -6.57
C SER A 82 -4.59 -13.15 -5.17
N ILE A 83 -5.70 -12.69 -4.63
CA ILE A 83 -5.75 -12.18 -3.25
C ILE A 83 -6.07 -13.35 -2.32
N ALA A 84 -5.05 -13.86 -1.67
CA ALA A 84 -5.13 -14.91 -0.66
C ALA A 84 -4.21 -14.58 0.52
N PRO A 85 -4.46 -15.13 1.73
CA PRO A 85 -3.53 -14.97 2.85
C PRO A 85 -2.12 -15.44 2.44
N PRO A 86 -1.08 -14.58 2.54
CA PRO A 86 0.26 -14.95 2.13
C PRO A 86 0.87 -16.00 3.08
N GLU A 87 1.68 -16.92 2.54
CA GLU A 87 2.42 -17.89 3.34
C GLU A 87 3.79 -17.36 3.80
N GLY A 88 4.30 -16.34 3.12
CA GLY A 88 5.56 -15.66 3.40
C GLY A 88 5.54 -14.22 2.96
N VAL A 89 6.64 -13.73 2.40
CA VAL A 89 6.69 -12.42 1.75
C VAL A 89 6.39 -12.63 0.27
N GLU A 90 5.26 -12.11 -0.17
CA GLU A 90 4.75 -12.24 -1.53
C GLU A 90 4.42 -10.87 -2.12
N VAL A 91 4.48 -10.73 -3.43
CA VAL A 91 4.08 -9.51 -4.13
C VAL A 91 2.90 -9.76 -5.06
N LEU A 92 1.85 -8.97 -4.90
CA LEU A 92 0.67 -9.03 -5.76
C LEU A 92 1.01 -8.44 -7.14
N LEU A 93 0.66 -9.19 -8.19
CA LEU A 93 0.56 -8.72 -9.55
C LEU A 93 -0.91 -8.32 -9.79
N PRO A 94 -1.26 -7.03 -9.67
CA PRO A 94 -2.64 -6.64 -9.44
C PRO A 94 -3.51 -6.61 -10.71
N TYR A 95 -2.91 -6.62 -11.91
CA TYR A 95 -3.63 -6.36 -13.15
C TYR A 95 -4.78 -7.34 -13.40
N SER A 96 -4.52 -8.64 -13.32
CA SER A 96 -5.53 -9.68 -13.62
C SER A 96 -6.69 -9.63 -12.64
N VAL A 97 -6.42 -9.57 -11.33
CA VAL A 97 -7.45 -9.57 -10.30
C VAL A 97 -8.30 -8.29 -10.34
N LEU A 98 -7.70 -7.14 -10.62
CA LEU A 98 -8.45 -5.89 -10.79
C LEU A 98 -9.27 -5.89 -12.08
N ARG A 99 -8.75 -6.44 -13.18
CA ARG A 99 -9.50 -6.58 -14.45
C ARG A 99 -10.71 -7.48 -14.30
N GLU A 100 -10.61 -8.54 -13.53
CA GLU A 100 -11.69 -9.50 -13.31
C GLU A 100 -12.78 -8.94 -12.39
N THR A 101 -12.39 -8.23 -11.33
CA THR A 101 -13.32 -7.78 -10.28
C THR A 101 -13.84 -6.37 -10.49
N ASP A 102 -13.07 -5.50 -11.15
CA ASP A 102 -13.34 -4.08 -11.43
C ASP A 102 -13.97 -3.32 -10.24
N PRO A 103 -13.32 -3.30 -9.07
CA PRO A 103 -13.97 -2.94 -7.82
C PRO A 103 -14.01 -1.43 -7.51
N LEU A 104 -13.26 -0.61 -8.27
CA LEU A 104 -12.98 0.79 -7.94
C LEU A 104 -13.23 1.71 -9.13
N PRO A 105 -13.62 2.98 -8.91
CA PRO A 105 -13.85 3.93 -10.01
C PRO A 105 -12.57 4.22 -10.81
N HIS A 106 -12.74 4.44 -12.11
CA HIS A 106 -11.66 4.74 -13.06
C HIS A 106 -11.35 6.24 -13.10
N THR A 107 -10.89 6.77 -11.99
CA THR A 107 -10.47 8.18 -11.84
C THR A 107 -9.10 8.26 -11.18
N TRP A 108 -8.46 9.42 -11.25
CA TRP A 108 -7.22 9.67 -10.52
C TRP A 108 -7.43 9.88 -9.00
N ASP A 109 -8.68 9.90 -8.53
CA ASP A 109 -9.00 9.88 -7.09
C ASP A 109 -8.72 8.51 -6.47
N VAL A 110 -8.51 7.50 -7.32
CA VAL A 110 -8.09 6.14 -6.95
C VAL A 110 -6.68 5.89 -7.47
N THR A 111 -5.78 5.60 -6.57
CA THR A 111 -4.44 5.13 -6.93
C THR A 111 -4.09 3.85 -6.14
N SER A 112 -2.82 3.52 -6.11
CA SER A 112 -2.34 2.33 -5.39
C SER A 112 -2.63 2.32 -3.88
N ASP A 113 -2.93 3.47 -3.26
CA ASP A 113 -3.26 3.54 -1.82
C ASP A 113 -4.65 2.94 -1.58
N THR A 114 -5.68 3.39 -2.32
CA THR A 114 -7.03 2.81 -2.25
C THR A 114 -7.06 1.36 -2.77
N ILE A 115 -6.29 1.02 -3.81
CA ILE A 115 -6.17 -0.37 -4.28
C ILE A 115 -5.61 -1.27 -3.15
N ALA A 116 -4.59 -0.82 -2.43
CA ALA A 116 -4.05 -1.57 -1.30
C ALA A 116 -5.04 -1.70 -0.15
N ALA A 117 -5.85 -0.66 0.10
CA ALA A 117 -6.93 -0.71 1.08
C ALA A 117 -8.00 -1.75 0.70
N TRP A 118 -8.38 -1.80 -0.59
CA TRP A 118 -9.28 -2.82 -1.08
C TRP A 118 -8.71 -4.25 -0.93
N VAL A 119 -7.44 -4.46 -1.23
CA VAL A 119 -6.76 -5.75 -1.01
C VAL A 119 -6.79 -6.14 0.48
N ALA A 120 -6.46 -5.21 1.38
CA ALA A 120 -6.47 -5.45 2.82
C ALA A 120 -7.88 -5.77 3.34
N GLN A 121 -8.89 -5.06 2.84
CA GLN A 121 -10.31 -5.32 3.14
C GLN A 121 -10.73 -6.73 2.70
N ARG A 122 -10.33 -7.18 1.50
CA ARG A 122 -10.61 -8.53 1.00
C ARG A 122 -9.99 -9.62 1.87
N LEU A 123 -8.79 -9.37 2.38
CA LEU A 123 -8.07 -10.29 3.29
C LEU A 123 -8.47 -10.13 4.76
N LYS A 124 -9.25 -9.09 5.11
CA LYS A 124 -9.60 -8.74 6.49
C LYS A 124 -8.37 -8.57 7.39
N THR A 125 -7.34 -7.90 6.87
CA THR A 125 -6.07 -7.63 7.58
C THR A 125 -5.84 -6.14 7.74
N ASP A 126 -4.93 -5.76 8.64
CA ASP A 126 -4.42 -4.40 8.72
C ASP A 126 -3.64 -4.01 7.46
N LEU A 127 -3.55 -2.71 7.20
CA LEU A 127 -2.80 -2.13 6.08
C LEU A 127 -1.65 -1.25 6.58
N LEU A 128 -0.46 -1.46 6.04
CA LEU A 128 0.70 -0.58 6.23
C LEU A 128 1.06 0.10 4.90
N LEU A 129 0.96 1.43 4.83
CA LEU A 129 1.42 2.21 3.69
C LEU A 129 2.83 2.72 3.95
N LEU A 130 3.79 2.28 3.13
CA LEU A 130 5.15 2.81 3.11
C LEU A 130 5.25 3.91 2.05
N LYS A 131 5.57 5.11 2.52
CA LYS A 131 5.71 6.31 1.67
C LYS A 131 7.07 6.97 1.92
N SER A 132 7.42 8.01 1.17
CA SER A 132 8.63 8.81 1.40
C SER A 132 8.42 9.95 2.40
N VAL A 133 7.26 9.99 3.06
CA VAL A 133 6.88 10.99 4.07
C VAL A 133 6.57 10.31 5.40
N ASP A 134 6.62 11.07 6.49
CA ASP A 134 6.45 10.52 7.84
C ASP A 134 5.02 10.07 8.17
N GLY A 135 4.04 10.49 7.40
CA GLY A 135 2.61 10.25 7.58
C GLY A 135 1.81 11.42 7.02
N ILE A 136 0.51 11.46 7.32
CA ILE A 136 -0.39 12.54 6.88
C ILE A 136 -0.11 13.81 7.70
N GLN A 137 -0.07 14.95 7.01
CA GLN A 137 0.22 16.24 7.61
C GLN A 137 -0.98 17.19 7.49
N ARG A 138 -1.09 18.08 8.45
CA ARG A 138 -2.00 19.22 8.40
C ARG A 138 -1.25 20.47 8.81
N ARG A 139 -1.20 21.46 7.92
CA ARG A 139 -0.47 22.73 8.14
C ARG A 139 1.00 22.50 8.54
N GLY A 140 1.66 21.54 7.87
CA GLY A 140 3.07 21.20 8.12
C GLY A 140 3.34 20.43 9.42
N ARG A 141 2.30 19.94 10.11
CA ARG A 141 2.43 19.12 11.33
C ARG A 141 1.92 17.70 11.06
N LEU A 142 2.72 16.72 11.42
CA LEU A 142 2.34 15.32 11.39
C LEU A 142 1.11 15.08 12.26
N LEU A 143 0.09 14.43 11.71
CA LEU A 143 -1.06 13.95 12.46
C LEU A 143 -0.75 12.54 12.98
N PRO A 144 -0.73 12.30 14.30
CA PRO A 144 -0.51 10.97 14.85
C PRO A 144 -1.67 10.02 14.55
N ALA A 145 -2.87 10.56 14.39
CA ALA A 145 -4.08 9.82 13.99
C ALA A 145 -5.00 10.69 13.11
N VAL A 146 -5.80 10.01 12.28
CA VAL A 146 -6.88 10.63 11.50
C VAL A 146 -8.19 9.97 11.89
N HIS A 147 -9.19 10.82 12.22
CA HIS A 147 -10.55 10.43 12.61
C HIS A 147 -11.64 11.03 11.71
N ASP A 148 -11.22 11.75 10.67
CA ASP A 148 -12.13 12.43 9.73
C ASP A 148 -11.94 11.83 8.33
N PRO A 149 -12.94 11.10 7.79
CA PRO A 149 -12.86 10.53 6.45
C PRO A 149 -12.80 11.59 5.33
N SER A 150 -13.24 12.82 5.63
CA SER A 150 -13.28 13.93 4.67
C SER A 150 -12.01 14.80 4.68
N LEU A 151 -11.01 14.43 5.49
CA LEU A 151 -9.74 15.17 5.57
C LEU A 151 -9.05 15.20 4.21
N ALA A 152 -8.95 16.40 3.62
CA ALA A 152 -8.13 16.59 2.43
C ALA A 152 -6.64 16.57 2.79
N CYS A 153 -5.87 15.72 2.11
CA CYS A 153 -4.43 15.58 2.29
C CYS A 153 -3.78 15.08 0.99
N ASP A 154 -2.51 15.37 0.80
CA ASP A 154 -1.77 15.02 -0.42
C ASP A 154 -0.96 13.72 -0.27
N GLU A 155 -0.86 13.20 0.94
CA GLU A 155 -0.05 12.02 1.23
C GLU A 155 -0.70 10.71 0.85
N VAL A 156 -2.03 10.67 0.68
CA VAL A 156 -2.79 9.53 0.17
C VAL A 156 -3.77 10.00 -0.91
N ASP A 157 -4.26 9.08 -1.73
CA ASP A 157 -5.22 9.45 -2.76
C ASP A 157 -6.59 9.86 -2.16
N PRO A 158 -7.39 10.69 -2.88
CA PRO A 158 -8.63 11.25 -2.33
C PRO A 158 -9.64 10.23 -1.84
N LEU A 159 -9.69 9.03 -2.46
CA LEU A 159 -10.65 8.00 -2.07
C LEU A 159 -10.17 7.13 -0.92
N PHE A 160 -8.89 7.19 -0.56
CA PHE A 160 -8.29 6.31 0.45
C PHE A 160 -8.95 6.43 1.84
N LEU A 161 -9.03 7.66 2.39
CA LEU A 161 -9.65 7.87 3.70
C LEU A 161 -11.14 7.47 3.71
N PRO A 162 -11.98 7.96 2.78
CA PRO A 162 -13.37 7.51 2.67
C PRO A 162 -13.50 5.98 2.66
N PHE A 163 -12.70 5.30 1.84
CA PHE A 163 -12.71 3.84 1.73
C PHE A 163 -12.35 3.14 3.05
N VAL A 164 -11.27 3.59 3.70
CA VAL A 164 -10.81 3.02 4.99
C VAL A 164 -11.89 3.14 6.07
N PHE A 165 -12.54 4.31 6.16
CA PHE A 165 -13.60 4.56 7.15
C PHE A 165 -14.88 3.78 6.83
N GLU A 166 -15.31 3.74 5.57
CA GLU A 166 -16.50 2.99 5.15
C GLU A 166 -16.41 1.50 5.47
N HIS A 167 -15.20 0.93 5.32
CA HIS A 167 -14.99 -0.51 5.52
C HIS A 167 -14.42 -0.88 6.90
N GLY A 168 -14.27 0.08 7.81
CA GLY A 168 -13.76 -0.17 9.16
C GLY A 168 -12.32 -0.73 9.16
N LEU A 169 -11.54 -0.38 8.13
CA LEU A 169 -10.18 -0.89 7.96
C LEU A 169 -9.19 -0.13 8.85
N ARG A 170 -8.30 -0.85 9.51
CA ARG A 170 -7.18 -0.24 10.22
C ARG A 170 -5.99 -0.08 9.28
N ALA A 171 -5.53 1.15 9.12
CA ALA A 171 -4.39 1.48 8.27
C ALA A 171 -3.36 2.35 9.01
N ARG A 172 -2.11 2.29 8.57
CA ARG A 172 -1.03 3.14 9.08
C ARG A 172 -0.16 3.63 7.94
N VAL A 173 0.13 4.93 7.94
CA VAL A 173 1.06 5.56 6.98
C VAL A 173 2.36 5.88 7.71
N ILE A 174 3.49 5.39 7.19
CA ILE A 174 4.82 5.63 7.74
C ILE A 174 5.86 5.91 6.66
N ASN A 175 7.01 6.46 7.09
CA ASN A 175 8.15 6.64 6.21
C ASN A 175 8.89 5.31 5.98
N GLY A 176 8.82 4.80 4.75
CA GLY A 176 9.51 3.57 4.32
C GLY A 176 11.01 3.76 4.06
N ARG A 177 11.55 4.98 4.19
CA ARG A 177 13.00 5.25 4.12
C ARG A 177 13.70 5.10 5.48
N ASP A 178 12.95 4.93 6.55
CA ASP A 178 13.44 4.72 7.91
C ASP A 178 13.30 3.21 8.24
N ASP A 179 14.38 2.47 8.14
CA ASP A 179 14.44 1.02 8.33
C ASP A 179 14.01 0.59 9.75
N ASP A 180 14.41 1.33 10.77
CA ASP A 180 14.01 1.01 12.17
C ASP A 180 12.50 1.16 12.34
N ARG A 181 11.94 2.21 11.76
CA ARG A 181 10.49 2.45 11.78
C ARG A 181 9.72 1.32 11.10
N VAL A 182 10.20 0.85 9.94
CA VAL A 182 9.58 -0.28 9.23
C VAL A 182 9.67 -1.57 10.07
N ARG A 183 10.84 -1.91 10.63
CA ARG A 183 11.01 -3.07 11.53
C ARG A 183 10.06 -3.03 12.73
N ARG A 184 9.95 -1.88 13.36
CA ARG A 184 9.07 -1.67 14.52
C ARG A 184 7.61 -1.80 14.15
N ALA A 185 7.19 -1.24 13.00
CA ALA A 185 5.81 -1.33 12.52
C ALA A 185 5.42 -2.78 12.21
N LEU A 186 6.28 -3.54 11.55
CA LEU A 186 6.06 -4.96 11.28
C LEU A 186 5.94 -5.80 12.56
N SER A 187 6.64 -5.40 13.62
CA SER A 187 6.56 -6.04 14.95
C SER A 187 5.36 -5.56 15.79
N GLY A 188 4.44 -4.77 15.21
CA GLY A 188 3.27 -4.23 15.92
C GLY A 188 3.59 -3.15 16.97
N LYS A 189 4.82 -2.64 17.00
CA LYS A 189 5.24 -1.59 17.95
C LYS A 189 4.74 -0.22 17.51
N SER A 190 4.61 0.69 18.47
CA SER A 190 4.34 2.10 18.18
C SER A 190 5.49 2.74 17.41
N VAL A 191 5.15 3.50 16.36
CA VAL A 191 6.11 4.21 15.50
C VAL A 191 5.60 5.59 15.15
N ILE A 192 6.51 6.48 14.78
CA ILE A 192 6.15 7.76 14.16
C ILE A 192 5.44 7.49 12.84
N GLY A 193 4.28 8.10 12.67
CA GLY A 193 3.43 7.93 11.48
C GLY A 193 2.00 8.35 11.80
N THR A 194 1.10 8.12 10.87
CA THR A 194 -0.33 8.39 11.05
C THR A 194 -1.11 7.08 11.16
N LEU A 195 -1.82 6.88 12.26
CA LEU A 195 -2.80 5.81 12.42
C LEU A 195 -4.14 6.27 11.88
N ILE A 196 -4.79 5.42 11.11
CA ILE A 196 -6.17 5.59 10.66
C ILE A 196 -6.92 4.36 11.17
N ASP A 197 -7.78 4.56 12.18
CA ASP A 197 -8.54 3.47 12.79
C ASP A 197 -9.98 3.95 13.05
N PRO A 198 -10.93 3.56 12.18
CA PRO A 198 -12.33 3.98 12.30
C PRO A 198 -13.06 3.51 13.57
N ARG A 199 -12.43 2.65 14.36
CA ARG A 199 -13.02 2.10 15.60
C ARG A 199 -12.82 3.00 16.82
N PHE A 200 -12.05 4.09 16.68
CA PHE A 200 -11.76 5.05 17.74
C PHE A 200 -12.21 6.47 17.40
#